data_9ffdcbcb329ec31104bcddb0676222d8
#
_entry.id   9ffdcbcb329ec31104bcddb0676222d8
#
_cell.length_a   1.000
_cell.length_b   1.000
_cell.length_c   1.000
_cell.angle_alpha   90.00
_cell.angle_beta   90.00
_cell.angle_gamma   90.00
#
_symmetry.space_group_name_H-M   'P 1'
#
loop_
_entity.id
_entity.type
_entity.pdbx_description
1 polymer ?
#
loop_
_entity_poly.entity_id
_entity_poly.type
_entity_poly.pdbx_seq_one_letter_code
_entity_poly.pdbx_strand_id
1 'polypeptide(L)'
;WCLTTFGLGNAIAITLQTFSQPGDAVAFFTPVYHEFQMKTERNGRVARHLPLAKEGGKFVLDWDRYDALMTGTEKILIISSPHNPAGRVWTRDELKAIADFCVKHDLLLISDEIHNDLVHPGHTHIPMAVACPEILDRLIMMNSASKTFNLAALRTGNVIIPDEALRRRFAHAIGALDMQPNLYGVRMTEAAYSPEGAAWVDALCAYIAGNAKVMADGIAQIPGLSFMPMEATYLSWIDFAGTGMTAEEFTARVRDDAHIGTSAGGPFGTGGEACLRFNIGTQRSRVIEAVERLQVAFKDLQ
;
A
#
# COMPACT_ATOMS: atom_id res chain seq x y z
N TRP A 1 1.02 -23.77 -2.41
CA TRP A 1 1.67 -22.46 -2.63
C TRP A 1 1.59 -21.54 -1.40
N CYS A 2 0.63 -21.75 -0.48
CA CYS A 2 0.35 -20.84 0.62
C CYS A 2 1.04 -21.26 1.92
N LEU A 3 1.66 -20.29 2.59
CA LEU A 3 2.23 -20.38 3.92
C LEU A 3 1.61 -19.29 4.79
N THR A 4 1.22 -19.62 6.03
CA THR A 4 0.68 -18.63 6.97
C THR A 4 1.77 -18.11 7.90
N THR A 5 1.80 -16.80 8.13
CA THR A 5 2.83 -16.10 8.90
C THR A 5 2.24 -15.27 10.03
N PHE A 6 3.09 -14.81 10.93
CA PHE A 6 2.74 -13.86 12.00
C PHE A 6 2.61 -12.42 11.46
N GLY A 7 1.69 -12.23 10.50
CA GLY A 7 1.42 -10.99 9.80
C GLY A 7 2.41 -10.64 8.69
N LEU A 8 1.99 -9.78 7.76
CA LEU A 8 2.75 -9.47 6.55
C LEU A 8 4.03 -8.66 6.81
N GLY A 9 4.03 -7.80 7.83
CA GLY A 9 5.25 -7.10 8.18
C GLY A 9 6.40 -8.04 8.58
N ASN A 10 6.08 -9.17 9.23
CA ASN A 10 7.01 -10.24 9.54
C ASN A 10 7.40 -10.99 8.26
N ALA A 11 6.43 -11.33 7.41
CA ALA A 11 6.69 -12.00 6.14
C ALA A 11 7.64 -11.22 5.23
N ILE A 12 7.50 -9.90 5.13
CA ILE A 12 8.42 -9.03 4.38
C ILE A 12 9.83 -9.14 4.97
N ALA A 13 9.98 -9.01 6.28
CA ALA A 13 11.30 -9.10 6.92
C ALA A 13 11.98 -10.46 6.67
N ILE A 14 11.23 -11.56 6.80
CA ILE A 14 11.74 -12.92 6.50
C ILE A 14 12.13 -13.03 5.02
N THR A 15 11.33 -12.47 4.10
CA THR A 15 11.67 -12.48 2.66
C THR A 15 12.99 -11.74 2.41
N LEU A 16 13.15 -10.54 2.99
CA LEU A 16 14.39 -9.78 2.87
C LEU A 16 15.60 -10.56 3.37
N GLN A 17 15.50 -11.18 4.54
CA GLN A 17 16.58 -11.97 5.13
C GLN A 17 16.91 -13.23 4.33
N THR A 18 15.91 -13.86 3.71
CA THR A 18 16.05 -15.13 3.00
C THR A 18 16.60 -14.96 1.59
N PHE A 19 16.25 -13.86 0.91
CA PHE A 19 16.48 -13.69 -0.53
C PHE A 19 17.40 -12.53 -0.89
N SER A 20 17.98 -11.84 0.11
CA SER A 20 18.99 -10.82 -0.09
C SER A 20 20.05 -10.87 1.01
N GLN A 21 21.15 -10.11 0.83
CA GLN A 21 22.22 -9.98 1.80
C GLN A 21 22.25 -8.55 2.38
N PRO A 22 22.84 -8.32 3.56
CA PRO A 22 23.13 -6.97 4.03
C PRO A 22 23.91 -6.17 2.98
N GLY A 23 23.46 -4.94 2.69
CA GLY A 23 24.02 -4.09 1.65
C GLY A 23 23.35 -4.20 0.27
N ASP A 24 22.61 -5.27 -0.01
CA ASP A 24 21.76 -5.33 -1.21
C ASP A 24 20.68 -4.27 -1.18
N ALA A 25 20.26 -3.78 -2.34
CA ALA A 25 19.17 -2.82 -2.44
C ALA A 25 17.81 -3.50 -2.66
N VAL A 26 16.78 -2.87 -2.12
CA VAL A 26 15.36 -3.22 -2.29
C VAL A 26 14.65 -2.02 -2.90
N ALA A 27 14.04 -2.21 -4.06
CA ALA A 27 13.34 -1.16 -4.79
C ALA A 27 11.83 -1.13 -4.45
N PHE A 28 11.23 0.05 -4.49
CA PHE A 28 9.77 0.24 -4.39
C PHE A 28 9.35 1.56 -5.02
N PHE A 29 8.15 1.58 -5.61
CA PHE A 29 7.58 2.77 -6.24
C PHE A 29 7.04 3.73 -5.18
N THR A 30 7.72 4.89 -5.01
CA THR A 30 7.37 5.88 -3.99
C THR A 30 6.48 7.01 -4.54
N PRO A 31 5.62 7.65 -3.69
CA PRO A 31 5.42 7.33 -2.27
C PRO A 31 4.67 6.02 -2.08
N VAL A 32 5.09 5.22 -1.12
CA VAL A 32 4.49 3.91 -0.81
C VAL A 32 4.48 3.66 0.70
N TYR A 33 3.81 2.62 1.15
CA TYR A 33 3.72 2.24 2.55
C TYR A 33 5.09 2.27 3.25
N HIS A 34 5.25 3.16 4.21
CA HIS A 34 6.51 3.51 4.85
C HIS A 34 7.23 2.33 5.53
N GLU A 35 6.49 1.29 5.92
CA GLU A 35 7.08 0.10 6.52
C GLU A 35 7.97 -0.69 5.52
N PHE A 36 7.81 -0.51 4.21
CA PHE A 36 8.72 -1.14 3.25
C PHE A 36 10.13 -0.59 3.41
N GLN A 37 10.28 0.72 3.46
CA GLN A 37 11.58 1.36 3.72
C GLN A 37 12.11 0.97 5.09
N MET A 38 11.30 1.13 6.15
CA MET A 38 11.73 0.84 7.51
C MET A 38 12.21 -0.61 7.68
N LYS A 39 11.51 -1.58 7.07
CA LYS A 39 11.93 -3.00 7.13
C LYS A 39 13.17 -3.25 6.31
N THR A 40 13.31 -2.62 5.16
CA THR A 40 14.52 -2.70 4.34
C THR A 40 15.74 -2.23 5.13
N GLU A 41 15.69 -1.04 5.69
CA GLU A 41 16.80 -0.43 6.44
C GLU A 41 17.11 -1.17 7.76
N ARG A 42 16.07 -1.54 8.53
CA ARG A 42 16.24 -2.28 9.78
C ARG A 42 16.79 -3.70 9.60
N ASN A 43 16.70 -4.23 8.39
CA ASN A 43 17.34 -5.50 8.05
C ASN A 43 18.69 -5.31 7.35
N GLY A 44 19.26 -4.11 7.36
CA GLY A 44 20.60 -3.83 6.80
C GLY A 44 20.63 -3.78 5.26
N ARG A 45 19.49 -3.61 4.60
CA ARG A 45 19.38 -3.43 3.14
C ARG A 45 19.26 -1.95 2.81
N VAL A 46 19.53 -1.60 1.56
CA VAL A 46 19.46 -0.22 1.07
C VAL A 46 18.12 0.02 0.40
N ALA A 47 17.38 1.06 0.82
CA ALA A 47 16.14 1.44 0.18
C ALA A 47 16.42 2.15 -1.16
N ARG A 48 15.83 1.64 -2.25
CA ARG A 48 15.89 2.25 -3.58
C ARG A 48 14.52 2.80 -3.95
N HIS A 49 14.38 4.12 -3.96
CA HIS A 49 13.16 4.79 -4.38
C HIS A 49 13.06 4.87 -5.89
N LEU A 50 11.94 4.44 -6.43
CA LEU A 50 11.51 4.60 -7.82
C LEU A 50 10.29 5.54 -7.82
N PRO A 51 10.49 6.89 -7.88
CA PRO A 51 9.39 7.83 -7.67
C PRO A 51 8.36 7.74 -8.78
N LEU A 52 7.07 7.60 -8.39
CA LEU A 52 5.94 7.66 -9.29
C LEU A 52 5.80 9.08 -9.85
N ALA A 53 5.44 9.19 -11.13
CA ALA A 53 5.04 10.44 -11.72
C ALA A 53 3.56 10.73 -11.42
N LYS A 54 3.11 11.98 -11.63
CA LYS A 54 1.69 12.36 -11.53
C LYS A 54 1.17 12.78 -12.91
N GLU A 55 0.13 12.11 -13.38
CA GLU A 55 -0.58 12.46 -14.62
C GLU A 55 -2.09 12.42 -14.39
N GLY A 56 -2.79 13.47 -14.82
CA GLY A 56 -4.24 13.55 -14.63
C GLY A 56 -4.71 13.41 -13.18
N GLY A 57 -3.87 13.80 -12.21
CA GLY A 57 -4.17 13.71 -10.78
C GLY A 57 -3.94 12.31 -10.17
N LYS A 58 -3.39 11.36 -10.93
CA LYS A 58 -3.08 9.99 -10.48
C LYS A 58 -1.58 9.72 -10.54
N PHE A 59 -1.12 8.77 -9.75
CA PHE A 59 0.24 8.24 -9.88
C PHE A 59 0.33 7.31 -11.09
N VAL A 60 1.42 7.44 -11.85
CA VAL A 60 1.77 6.60 -13.00
C VAL A 60 3.23 6.15 -12.91
N LEU A 61 3.55 5.05 -13.59
CA LEU A 61 4.90 4.48 -13.63
C LEU A 61 5.74 5.18 -14.70
N ASP A 62 6.98 5.54 -14.38
CA ASP A 62 7.94 6.26 -15.25
C ASP A 62 9.14 5.34 -15.56
N TRP A 63 8.97 4.47 -16.54
CA TRP A 63 9.92 3.40 -16.84
C TRP A 63 11.30 3.93 -17.28
N ASP A 64 11.35 5.00 -18.08
CA ASP A 64 12.61 5.59 -18.55
C ASP A 64 13.45 6.09 -17.37
N ARG A 65 12.79 6.70 -16.39
CA ARG A 65 13.44 7.16 -15.17
C ARG A 65 13.90 5.99 -14.30
N TYR A 66 13.12 4.93 -14.18
CA TYR A 66 13.46 3.81 -13.31
C TYR A 66 14.69 3.05 -13.79
N ASP A 67 14.82 2.82 -15.09
CA ASP A 67 16.00 2.19 -15.66
C ASP A 67 17.30 2.95 -15.31
N ALA A 68 17.25 4.28 -15.35
CA ALA A 68 18.38 5.13 -15.00
C ALA A 68 18.72 5.13 -13.50
N LEU A 69 17.75 4.79 -12.63
CA LEU A 69 17.93 4.73 -11.17
C LEU A 69 18.47 3.38 -10.69
N MET A 70 18.40 2.34 -11.51
CA MET A 70 18.89 1.00 -11.16
C MET A 70 20.43 0.96 -11.21
N THR A 71 21.03 0.38 -10.18
CA THR A 71 22.49 0.29 -10.02
C THR A 71 23.04 -1.13 -10.17
N GLY A 72 22.16 -2.13 -10.30
CA GLY A 72 22.52 -3.56 -10.33
C GLY A 72 22.71 -4.20 -8.94
N THR A 73 22.57 -3.42 -7.89
CA THR A 73 22.61 -3.94 -6.50
C THR A 73 21.23 -4.34 -5.98
N GLU A 74 20.18 -3.97 -6.68
CA GLU A 74 18.80 -4.31 -6.34
C GLU A 74 18.58 -5.82 -6.53
N LYS A 75 17.94 -6.46 -5.54
CA LYS A 75 17.60 -7.90 -5.55
C LYS A 75 16.10 -8.13 -5.45
N ILE A 76 15.38 -7.18 -4.90
CA ILE A 76 13.95 -7.30 -4.62
C ILE A 76 13.26 -6.02 -5.06
N LEU A 77 12.09 -6.16 -5.71
CA LEU A 77 11.11 -5.09 -5.88
C LEU A 77 9.91 -5.39 -4.99
N ILE A 78 9.44 -4.42 -4.20
CA ILE A 78 8.21 -4.52 -3.42
C ILE A 78 7.17 -3.58 -4.02
N ILE A 79 6.00 -4.11 -4.36
CA ILE A 79 4.85 -3.31 -4.78
C ILE A 79 3.70 -3.42 -3.77
N SER A 80 2.89 -2.37 -3.68
CA SER A 80 1.59 -2.38 -3.00
C SER A 80 0.49 -2.43 -4.07
N SER A 81 -0.37 -3.46 -4.03
CA SER A 81 -1.41 -3.70 -5.04
C SER A 81 -2.68 -4.25 -4.37
N PRO A 82 -3.74 -3.44 -4.21
CA PRO A 82 -3.88 -2.00 -4.49
C PRO A 82 -2.89 -1.11 -3.75
N HIS A 83 -2.58 0.03 -4.34
CA HIS A 83 -1.51 0.91 -3.90
C HIS A 83 -1.88 1.74 -2.66
N ASN A 84 -1.08 1.65 -1.62
CA ASN A 84 -1.12 2.50 -0.43
C ASN A 84 0.10 3.45 -0.45
N PRO A 85 -0.07 4.78 -0.49
CA PRO A 85 -1.22 5.53 0.07
C PRO A 85 -2.29 5.98 -0.92
N ALA A 86 -2.10 5.84 -2.22
CA ALA A 86 -2.92 6.52 -3.23
C ALA A 86 -4.26 5.85 -3.55
N GLY A 87 -4.50 4.62 -3.09
CA GLY A 87 -5.73 3.89 -3.41
C GLY A 87 -5.85 3.48 -4.88
N ARG A 88 -4.74 3.41 -5.64
CA ARG A 88 -4.75 2.96 -7.04
C ARG A 88 -4.90 1.46 -7.17
N VAL A 89 -5.63 1.02 -8.20
CA VAL A 89 -5.65 -0.36 -8.70
C VAL A 89 -4.83 -0.42 -9.98
N TRP A 90 -3.75 -1.20 -9.98
CA TRP A 90 -2.90 -1.35 -11.16
C TRP A 90 -3.64 -2.12 -12.25
N THR A 91 -3.59 -1.62 -13.49
CA THR A 91 -4.14 -2.30 -14.66
C THR A 91 -3.30 -3.53 -15.03
N ARG A 92 -3.86 -4.43 -15.85
CA ARG A 92 -3.12 -5.60 -16.35
C ARG A 92 -1.83 -5.20 -17.08
N ASP A 93 -1.89 -4.14 -17.89
CA ASP A 93 -0.73 -3.66 -18.66
C ASP A 93 0.35 -3.08 -17.72
N GLU A 94 -0.06 -2.34 -16.67
CA GLU A 94 0.88 -1.86 -15.66
C GLU A 94 1.53 -3.01 -14.87
N LEU A 95 0.75 -4.03 -14.48
CA LEU A 95 1.27 -5.23 -13.81
C LEU A 95 2.23 -5.99 -14.71
N LYS A 96 1.92 -6.10 -16.01
CA LYS A 96 2.83 -6.71 -16.97
C LYS A 96 4.12 -5.92 -17.12
N ALA A 97 4.06 -4.61 -17.22
CA ALA A 97 5.26 -3.76 -17.29
C ALA A 97 6.12 -3.89 -16.01
N ILE A 98 5.50 -4.04 -14.84
CA ILE A 98 6.21 -4.34 -13.57
C ILE A 98 6.89 -5.72 -13.68
N ALA A 99 6.21 -6.73 -14.21
CA ALA A 99 6.79 -8.06 -14.40
C ALA A 99 7.99 -8.02 -15.36
N ASP A 100 7.84 -7.35 -16.51
CA ASP A 100 8.91 -7.19 -17.50
C ASP A 100 10.12 -6.46 -16.90
N PHE A 101 9.90 -5.44 -16.06
CA PHE A 101 10.95 -4.75 -15.31
C PHE A 101 11.67 -5.68 -14.33
N CYS A 102 10.95 -6.54 -13.62
CA CYS A 102 11.55 -7.54 -12.74
C CYS A 102 12.42 -8.55 -13.51
N VAL A 103 11.98 -8.99 -14.67
CA VAL A 103 12.77 -9.89 -15.55
C VAL A 103 14.01 -9.17 -16.05
N LYS A 104 13.87 -7.94 -16.54
CA LYS A 104 14.98 -7.14 -17.09
C LYS A 104 16.11 -6.92 -16.07
N HIS A 105 15.76 -6.66 -14.82
CA HIS A 105 16.72 -6.34 -13.75
C HIS A 105 16.99 -7.51 -12.80
N ASP A 106 16.53 -8.73 -13.13
CA ASP A 106 16.69 -9.95 -12.33
C ASP A 106 16.24 -9.77 -10.86
N LEU A 107 15.03 -9.22 -10.67
CA LEU A 107 14.47 -8.94 -9.35
C LEU A 107 13.48 -10.03 -8.90
N LEU A 108 13.52 -10.38 -7.63
CA LEU A 108 12.43 -11.07 -6.95
C LEU A 108 11.31 -10.05 -6.68
N LEU A 109 10.09 -10.35 -7.09
CA LEU A 109 8.93 -9.49 -6.86
C LEU A 109 8.18 -9.89 -5.60
N ILE A 110 8.02 -8.96 -4.66
CA ILE A 110 7.05 -9.04 -3.57
C ILE A 110 5.83 -8.21 -3.97
N SER A 111 4.68 -8.85 -4.12
CA SER A 111 3.38 -8.20 -4.30
C SER A 111 2.62 -8.19 -2.98
N ASP A 112 2.62 -7.05 -2.29
CA ASP A 112 1.80 -6.85 -1.09
C ASP A 112 0.37 -6.50 -1.52
N GLU A 113 -0.50 -7.51 -1.44
CA GLU A 113 -1.89 -7.44 -1.85
C GLU A 113 -2.85 -7.38 -0.63
N ILE A 114 -2.40 -6.80 0.48
CA ILE A 114 -3.18 -6.73 1.74
C ILE A 114 -4.50 -5.97 1.60
N HIS A 115 -4.64 -5.15 0.58
CA HIS A 115 -5.85 -4.37 0.28
C HIS A 115 -6.69 -4.96 -0.87
N ASN A 116 -6.40 -6.17 -1.32
CA ASN A 116 -6.99 -6.80 -2.51
C ASN A 116 -8.53 -6.87 -2.49
N ASP A 117 -9.15 -7.02 -1.32
CA ASP A 117 -10.62 -7.10 -1.18
C ASP A 117 -11.28 -5.71 -1.11
N LEU A 118 -10.52 -4.65 -0.81
CA LEU A 118 -11.02 -3.29 -0.58
C LEU A 118 -11.03 -2.47 -1.87
N VAL A 119 -11.69 -2.97 -2.89
CA VAL A 119 -11.78 -2.33 -4.21
C VAL A 119 -13.12 -1.63 -4.37
N HIS A 120 -13.07 -0.37 -4.81
CA HIS A 120 -14.28 0.44 -4.97
C HIS A 120 -15.10 -0.04 -6.18
N PRO A 121 -16.45 0.11 -6.17
CA PRO A 121 -17.30 -0.26 -7.28
C PRO A 121 -16.82 0.33 -8.62
N GLY A 122 -16.81 -0.49 -9.67
CA GLY A 122 -16.33 -0.10 -11.00
C GLY A 122 -14.85 -0.38 -11.26
N HIS A 123 -14.10 -0.85 -10.25
CA HIS A 123 -12.72 -1.27 -10.37
C HIS A 123 -12.56 -2.74 -10.05
N THR A 124 -11.45 -3.36 -10.49
CA THR A 124 -11.17 -4.78 -10.25
C THR A 124 -9.69 -4.97 -9.99
N HIS A 125 -9.35 -5.48 -8.80
CA HIS A 125 -7.99 -5.94 -8.51
C HIS A 125 -7.68 -7.24 -9.26
N ILE A 126 -6.50 -7.32 -9.86
CA ILE A 126 -6.00 -8.53 -10.52
C ILE A 126 -4.79 -9.02 -9.72
N PRO A 127 -4.87 -10.21 -9.08
CA PRO A 127 -3.71 -10.78 -8.38
C PRO A 127 -2.52 -10.93 -9.32
N MET A 128 -1.31 -10.62 -8.84
CA MET A 128 -0.11 -10.61 -9.69
C MET A 128 0.15 -11.94 -10.38
N ALA A 129 -0.09 -13.08 -9.71
CA ALA A 129 0.05 -14.41 -10.30
C ALA A 129 -0.96 -14.70 -11.44
N VAL A 130 -2.11 -13.99 -11.44
CA VAL A 130 -3.14 -14.10 -12.50
C VAL A 130 -2.87 -13.11 -13.63
N ALA A 131 -2.32 -11.94 -13.28
CA ALA A 131 -1.95 -10.95 -14.29
C ALA A 131 -0.78 -11.41 -15.14
N CYS A 132 0.25 -12.00 -14.51
CA CYS A 132 1.55 -12.31 -15.11
C CYS A 132 2.02 -13.72 -14.70
N PRO A 133 1.46 -14.78 -15.27
CA PRO A 133 1.87 -16.15 -14.94
C PRO A 133 3.31 -16.48 -15.37
N GLU A 134 3.91 -15.68 -16.23
CA GLU A 134 5.28 -15.85 -16.70
C GLU A 134 6.36 -15.56 -15.65
N ILE A 135 6.03 -14.89 -14.53
CA ILE A 135 6.99 -14.56 -13.47
C ILE A 135 6.79 -15.36 -12.17
N LEU A 136 6.07 -16.47 -12.23
CA LEU A 136 5.80 -17.29 -11.03
C LEU A 136 7.08 -17.84 -10.38
N ASP A 137 8.17 -17.94 -11.13
CA ASP A 137 9.50 -18.37 -10.69
C ASP A 137 10.22 -17.32 -9.82
N ARG A 138 9.74 -16.08 -9.80
CA ARG A 138 10.28 -14.93 -9.06
C ARG A 138 9.23 -14.12 -8.31
N LEU A 139 8.10 -14.73 -7.96
CA LEU A 139 6.97 -14.05 -7.33
C LEU A 139 6.71 -14.54 -5.91
N ILE A 140 6.57 -13.59 -4.98
CA ILE A 140 6.06 -13.79 -3.63
C ILE A 140 4.87 -12.83 -3.44
N MET A 141 3.66 -13.38 -3.46
CA MET A 141 2.45 -12.63 -3.15
C MET A 141 2.13 -12.70 -1.66
N MET A 142 1.57 -11.63 -1.13
CA MET A 142 1.19 -11.55 0.28
C MET A 142 -0.21 -10.95 0.43
N ASN A 143 -1.09 -11.60 1.20
CA ASN A 143 -2.39 -11.05 1.55
C ASN A 143 -2.79 -11.33 3.00
N SER A 144 -3.83 -10.68 3.48
CA SER A 144 -4.33 -10.86 4.84
C SER A 144 -5.74 -10.31 5.00
N ALA A 145 -6.56 -10.97 5.81
CA ALA A 145 -7.86 -10.46 6.27
C ALA A 145 -7.75 -9.19 7.15
N SER A 146 -6.54 -8.82 7.58
CA SER A 146 -6.29 -7.77 8.57
C SER A 146 -6.86 -6.42 8.20
N LYS A 147 -6.77 -6.01 6.93
CA LYS A 147 -7.25 -4.69 6.48
C LYS A 147 -8.71 -4.73 6.11
N THR A 148 -9.13 -5.75 5.41
CA THR A 148 -10.52 -5.95 4.97
C THR A 148 -11.48 -6.04 6.16
N PHE A 149 -11.15 -6.86 7.15
CA PHE A 149 -12.03 -7.19 8.27
C PHE A 149 -11.62 -6.56 9.62
N ASN A 150 -10.71 -5.55 9.59
CA ASN A 150 -10.22 -4.88 10.81
C ASN A 150 -9.61 -5.84 11.85
N LEU A 151 -8.86 -6.84 11.40
CA LEU A 151 -8.26 -7.89 12.22
C LEU A 151 -6.74 -7.72 12.41
N ALA A 152 -6.22 -6.51 12.29
CA ALA A 152 -4.78 -6.25 12.32
C ALA A 152 -4.08 -6.71 13.61
N ALA A 153 -4.76 -6.66 14.75
CA ALA A 153 -4.23 -7.09 16.05
C ALA A 153 -3.95 -8.61 16.10
N LEU A 154 -4.61 -9.41 15.27
CA LEU A 154 -4.45 -10.87 15.22
C LEU A 154 -3.18 -11.31 14.48
N ARG A 155 -2.46 -10.40 13.83
CA ARG A 155 -1.15 -10.66 13.23
C ARG A 155 -1.08 -11.94 12.39
N THR A 156 -2.03 -12.13 11.47
CA THR A 156 -2.07 -13.30 10.58
C THR A 156 -1.99 -12.83 9.13
N GLY A 157 -1.12 -13.44 8.36
CA GLY A 157 -0.94 -13.15 6.95
C GLY A 157 -0.64 -14.41 6.16
N ASN A 158 -0.97 -14.40 4.87
CA ASN A 158 -0.68 -15.47 3.94
C ASN A 158 0.39 -15.02 2.96
N VAL A 159 1.34 -15.93 2.70
CA VAL A 159 2.39 -15.75 1.70
C VAL A 159 2.22 -16.84 0.65
N ILE A 160 2.00 -16.44 -0.58
CA ILE A 160 1.76 -17.32 -1.71
C ILE A 160 3.02 -17.31 -2.58
N ILE A 161 3.70 -18.45 -2.65
CA ILE A 161 4.95 -18.64 -3.42
C ILE A 161 4.72 -19.80 -4.37
N PRO A 162 4.49 -19.55 -5.66
CA PRO A 162 4.25 -20.60 -6.66
C PRO A 162 5.47 -21.50 -6.86
N ASP A 163 6.66 -20.91 -6.98
CA ASP A 163 7.91 -21.66 -7.17
C ASP A 163 8.26 -22.49 -5.93
N GLU A 164 8.59 -23.76 -6.15
CA GLU A 164 8.86 -24.70 -5.07
C GLU A 164 10.18 -24.41 -4.36
N ALA A 165 11.22 -24.00 -5.08
CA ALA A 165 12.53 -23.75 -4.51
C ALA A 165 12.50 -22.50 -3.61
N LEU A 166 11.85 -21.42 -4.07
CA LEU A 166 11.62 -20.22 -3.27
C LEU A 166 10.77 -20.55 -2.04
N ARG A 167 9.69 -21.32 -2.21
CA ARG A 167 8.78 -21.68 -1.14
C ARG A 167 9.47 -22.51 -0.06
N ARG A 168 10.32 -23.48 -0.42
CA ARG A 168 11.09 -24.30 0.53
C ARG A 168 12.08 -23.43 1.33
N ARG A 169 12.76 -22.48 0.69
CA ARG A 169 13.67 -21.56 1.38
C ARG A 169 12.95 -20.69 2.38
N PHE A 170 11.80 -20.13 1.98
CA PHE A 170 10.97 -19.30 2.86
C PHE A 170 10.41 -20.12 4.04
N ALA A 171 9.89 -21.32 3.78
CA ALA A 171 9.38 -22.22 4.82
C ALA A 171 10.47 -22.62 5.82
N HIS A 172 11.69 -22.87 5.35
CA HIS A 172 12.85 -23.15 6.21
C HIS A 172 13.16 -21.98 7.14
N ALA A 173 13.14 -20.73 6.61
CA ALA A 173 13.39 -19.54 7.40
C ALA A 173 12.31 -19.31 8.49
N ILE A 174 11.02 -19.54 8.18
CA ILE A 174 9.95 -19.51 9.19
C ILE A 174 10.20 -20.53 10.28
N GLY A 175 10.51 -21.78 9.89
CA GLY A 175 10.78 -22.87 10.83
C GLY A 175 11.97 -22.60 11.74
N ALA A 176 13.03 -22.01 11.20
CA ALA A 176 14.23 -21.64 11.97
C ALA A 176 13.97 -20.55 13.03
N LEU A 177 12.96 -19.69 12.79
CA LEU A 177 12.57 -18.62 13.71
C LEU A 177 11.45 -19.05 14.69
N ASP A 178 10.91 -20.26 14.54
CA ASP A 178 9.75 -20.77 15.30
C ASP A 178 8.56 -19.80 15.31
N MET A 179 8.34 -19.09 14.19
CA MET A 179 7.31 -18.05 14.07
C MET A 179 6.04 -18.62 13.46
N GLN A 180 5.19 -19.22 14.29
CA GLN A 180 3.91 -19.76 13.88
C GLN A 180 2.79 -18.70 13.96
N PRO A 181 1.77 -18.75 13.08
CA PRO A 181 0.60 -17.92 13.22
C PRO A 181 -0.18 -18.30 14.49
N ASN A 182 -0.83 -17.31 15.10
CA ASN A 182 -1.66 -17.62 16.26
C ASN A 182 -3.00 -18.26 15.83
N LEU A 183 -3.49 -19.18 16.66
CA LEU A 183 -4.70 -19.95 16.37
C LEU A 183 -5.94 -19.05 16.17
N TYR A 184 -6.09 -18.00 16.99
CA TYR A 184 -7.23 -17.08 16.87
C TYR A 184 -7.21 -16.33 15.53
N GLY A 185 -6.03 -15.89 15.09
CA GLY A 185 -5.88 -15.23 13.79
C GLY A 185 -6.25 -16.13 12.63
N VAL A 186 -5.87 -17.41 12.67
CA VAL A 186 -6.25 -18.41 11.65
C VAL A 186 -7.78 -18.60 11.64
N ARG A 187 -8.39 -18.84 12.80
CA ARG A 187 -9.85 -19.06 12.91
C ARG A 187 -10.67 -17.83 12.52
N MET A 188 -10.21 -16.65 12.89
CA MET A 188 -10.89 -15.41 12.47
C MET A 188 -10.75 -15.16 10.98
N THR A 189 -9.62 -15.49 10.36
CA THR A 189 -9.44 -15.44 8.90
C THR A 189 -10.40 -16.40 8.20
N GLU A 190 -10.52 -17.64 8.69
CA GLU A 190 -11.46 -18.64 8.17
C GLU A 190 -12.92 -18.14 8.25
N ALA A 191 -13.32 -17.56 9.38
CA ALA A 191 -14.66 -17.01 9.58
C ALA A 191 -14.91 -15.76 8.72
N ALA A 192 -13.90 -14.92 8.52
CA ALA A 192 -13.99 -13.70 7.71
C ALA A 192 -14.22 -14.01 6.22
N TYR A 193 -13.51 -15.00 5.67
CA TYR A 193 -13.66 -15.44 4.29
C TYR A 193 -14.81 -16.46 4.14
N SER A 194 -16.00 -16.01 4.50
CA SER A 194 -17.28 -16.74 4.36
C SER A 194 -18.21 -16.02 3.36
N PRO A 195 -19.32 -16.63 2.92
CA PRO A 195 -20.31 -15.95 2.10
C PRO A 195 -20.87 -14.68 2.75
N GLU A 196 -21.08 -14.69 4.07
CA GLU A 196 -21.52 -13.54 4.84
C GLU A 196 -20.44 -12.44 4.88
N GLY A 197 -19.17 -12.84 5.03
CA GLY A 197 -18.01 -11.94 4.96
C GLY A 197 -17.88 -11.28 3.59
N ALA A 198 -18.09 -12.02 2.50
CA ALA A 198 -18.09 -11.47 1.15
C ALA A 198 -19.17 -10.40 0.96
N ALA A 199 -20.41 -10.69 1.37
CA ALA A 199 -21.51 -9.73 1.29
C ALA A 199 -21.24 -8.47 2.13
N TRP A 200 -20.59 -8.62 3.29
CA TRP A 200 -20.20 -7.51 4.14
C TRP A 200 -19.12 -6.64 3.46
N VAL A 201 -18.14 -7.25 2.80
CA VAL A 201 -17.07 -6.53 2.07
C VAL A 201 -17.65 -5.71 0.92
N ASP A 202 -18.57 -6.29 0.13
CA ASP A 202 -19.23 -5.57 -0.96
C ASP A 202 -19.96 -4.31 -0.45
N ALA A 203 -20.69 -4.43 0.65
CA ALA A 203 -21.36 -3.30 1.29
C ALA A 203 -20.37 -2.28 1.85
N LEU A 204 -19.26 -2.74 2.45
CA LEU A 204 -18.18 -1.89 2.96
C LEU A 204 -17.51 -1.10 1.84
N CYS A 205 -17.16 -1.73 0.73
CA CYS A 205 -16.52 -1.07 -0.41
C CYS A 205 -17.42 0.03 -0.99
N ALA A 206 -18.71 -0.24 -1.14
CA ALA A 206 -19.69 0.77 -1.57
C ALA A 206 -19.81 1.94 -0.57
N TYR A 207 -19.78 1.63 0.73
CA TYR A 207 -19.81 2.65 1.79
C TYR A 207 -18.55 3.53 1.77
N ILE A 208 -17.36 2.94 1.66
CA ILE A 208 -16.07 3.66 1.60
C ILE A 208 -16.00 4.52 0.32
N ALA A 209 -16.44 4.02 -0.82
CA ALA A 209 -16.52 4.81 -2.06
C ALA A 209 -17.38 6.07 -1.88
N GLY A 210 -18.50 5.96 -1.15
CA GLY A 210 -19.30 7.12 -0.76
C GLY A 210 -18.57 8.10 0.17
N ASN A 211 -17.75 7.59 1.10
CA ASN A 211 -16.89 8.42 1.95
C ASN A 211 -15.81 9.13 1.12
N ALA A 212 -15.19 8.43 0.17
CA ALA A 212 -14.21 9.00 -0.74
C ALA A 212 -14.81 10.15 -1.57
N LYS A 213 -16.05 9.99 -2.05
CA LYS A 213 -16.76 11.06 -2.75
C LYS A 213 -16.98 12.29 -1.86
N VAL A 214 -17.46 12.12 -0.64
CA VAL A 214 -17.66 13.22 0.33
C VAL A 214 -16.35 13.96 0.58
N MET A 215 -15.24 13.22 0.81
CA MET A 215 -13.94 13.83 1.02
C MET A 215 -13.46 14.57 -0.23
N ALA A 216 -13.56 13.98 -1.42
CA ALA A 216 -13.15 14.60 -2.68
C ALA A 216 -13.92 15.89 -2.97
N ASP A 217 -15.27 15.86 -2.84
CA ASP A 217 -16.12 17.01 -3.07
C ASP A 217 -15.79 18.15 -2.09
N GLY A 218 -15.48 17.81 -0.84
CA GLY A 218 -15.12 18.79 0.18
C GLY A 218 -13.73 19.39 -0.01
N ILE A 219 -12.74 18.57 -0.33
CA ILE A 219 -11.37 19.05 -0.64
C ILE A 219 -11.34 19.93 -1.87
N ALA A 220 -12.16 19.65 -2.87
CA ALA A 220 -12.25 20.48 -4.09
C ALA A 220 -12.73 21.92 -3.81
N GLN A 221 -13.31 22.20 -2.63
CA GLN A 221 -13.72 23.55 -2.23
C GLN A 221 -12.60 24.32 -1.51
N ILE A 222 -11.45 23.71 -1.25
CA ILE A 222 -10.32 24.33 -0.56
C ILE A 222 -9.22 24.62 -1.58
N PRO A 223 -8.95 25.89 -1.94
CA PRO A 223 -7.91 26.24 -2.88
C PRO A 223 -6.54 25.71 -2.43
N GLY A 224 -5.78 25.21 -3.40
CA GLY A 224 -4.45 24.67 -3.14
C GLY A 224 -4.39 23.23 -2.61
N LEU A 225 -5.54 22.61 -2.26
CA LEU A 225 -5.62 21.19 -1.94
C LEU A 225 -6.06 20.39 -3.15
N SER A 226 -5.52 19.18 -3.30
CA SER A 226 -6.02 18.25 -4.30
C SER A 226 -6.16 16.84 -3.71
N PHE A 227 -7.28 16.19 -4.05
CA PHE A 227 -7.60 14.82 -3.65
C PHE A 227 -7.21 13.86 -4.76
N MET A 228 -6.38 12.85 -4.45
CA MET A 228 -6.06 11.82 -5.43
C MET A 228 -7.23 10.85 -5.58
N PRO A 229 -7.76 10.64 -6.80
CA PRO A 229 -8.89 9.73 -7.04
C PRO A 229 -8.60 8.33 -6.52
N MET A 230 -9.52 7.79 -5.72
CA MET A 230 -9.40 6.47 -5.13
C MET A 230 -10.14 5.40 -5.94
N GLU A 231 -9.48 4.29 -6.19
CA GLU A 231 -10.01 3.10 -6.86
C GLU A 231 -10.15 1.94 -5.87
N ALA A 232 -9.44 2.02 -4.73
CA ALA A 232 -9.42 1.01 -3.68
C ALA A 232 -9.01 1.61 -2.34
N THR A 233 -9.02 0.77 -1.30
CA THR A 233 -8.64 1.08 0.09
C THR A 233 -9.59 2.04 0.79
N TYR A 234 -9.29 2.35 2.05
CA TYR A 234 -9.95 3.39 2.84
C TYR A 234 -8.97 4.52 3.23
N LEU A 235 -7.84 4.59 2.51
CA LEU A 235 -6.76 5.53 2.77
C LEU A 235 -6.75 6.57 1.65
N SER A 236 -7.13 7.81 1.97
CA SER A 236 -7.11 8.90 1.02
C SER A 236 -5.80 9.68 1.09
N TRP A 237 -5.32 10.13 -0.05
CA TRP A 237 -4.09 10.88 -0.23
C TRP A 237 -4.41 12.28 -0.71
N ILE A 238 -4.08 13.28 0.10
CA ILE A 238 -4.39 14.69 -0.16
C ILE A 238 -3.09 15.45 -0.30
N ASP A 239 -2.95 16.17 -1.40
CA ASP A 239 -1.80 16.99 -1.73
C ASP A 239 -2.08 18.45 -1.34
N PHE A 240 -1.12 19.05 -0.64
CA PHE A 240 -1.15 20.42 -0.12
C PHE A 240 -0.18 21.36 -0.87
N ALA A 241 0.51 20.88 -1.90
CA ALA A 241 1.53 21.66 -2.61
C ALA A 241 0.99 23.00 -3.15
N GLY A 242 -0.27 23.03 -3.58
CA GLY A 242 -0.90 24.25 -4.10
C GLY A 242 -1.20 25.33 -3.06
N THR A 243 -1.04 25.02 -1.76
CA THR A 243 -1.24 26.01 -0.68
C THR A 243 -0.04 26.96 -0.49
N GLY A 244 1.12 26.59 -1.01
CA GLY A 244 2.38 27.29 -0.76
C GLY A 244 2.94 27.12 0.67
N MET A 245 2.29 26.32 1.53
CA MET A 245 2.71 26.03 2.89
C MET A 245 3.81 24.98 2.91
N THR A 246 4.67 25.05 3.92
CA THR A 246 5.60 23.96 4.25
C THR A 246 4.85 22.74 4.83
N ALA A 247 5.50 21.57 4.80
CA ALA A 247 4.93 20.35 5.36
C ALA A 247 4.60 20.47 6.86
N GLU A 248 5.39 21.24 7.61
CA GLU A 248 5.17 21.51 9.03
C GLU A 248 3.92 22.38 9.23
N GLU A 249 3.77 23.45 8.43
CA GLU A 249 2.64 24.39 8.53
C GLU A 249 1.30 23.73 8.23
N PHE A 250 1.16 23.05 7.10
CA PHE A 250 -0.12 22.40 6.78
C PHE A 250 -0.42 21.21 7.71
N THR A 251 0.61 20.48 8.16
CA THR A 251 0.40 19.38 9.13
C THR A 251 -0.06 19.91 10.48
N ALA A 252 0.54 21.00 10.97
CA ALA A 252 0.13 21.67 12.21
C ALA A 252 -1.31 22.18 12.08
N ARG A 253 -1.65 22.85 10.99
CA ARG A 253 -3.01 23.36 10.73
C ARG A 253 -4.06 22.24 10.71
N VAL A 254 -3.79 21.12 10.05
CA VAL A 254 -4.70 19.96 10.05
C VAL A 254 -4.84 19.34 11.45
N ARG A 255 -3.74 19.25 12.21
CA ARG A 255 -3.75 18.67 13.55
C ARG A 255 -4.38 19.61 14.59
N ASP A 256 -3.95 20.87 14.62
CA ASP A 256 -4.23 21.78 15.73
C ASP A 256 -5.48 22.62 15.49
N ASP A 257 -5.74 23.07 14.24
CA ASP A 257 -6.91 23.89 13.91
C ASP A 257 -8.10 23.04 13.48
N ALA A 258 -7.87 22.02 12.63
CA ALA A 258 -8.95 21.09 12.20
C ALA A 258 -9.14 19.94 13.20
N HIS A 259 -8.25 19.70 14.15
CA HIS A 259 -8.28 18.59 15.10
C HIS A 259 -8.40 17.22 14.44
N ILE A 260 -7.61 17.00 13.38
CA ILE A 260 -7.60 15.74 12.63
C ILE A 260 -6.20 15.09 12.71
N GLY A 261 -6.18 13.84 13.20
CA GLY A 261 -4.97 13.02 13.18
C GLY A 261 -4.76 12.39 11.80
N THR A 262 -3.62 12.66 11.17
CA THR A 262 -3.24 12.14 9.86
C THR A 262 -1.86 11.48 9.88
N SER A 263 -1.49 10.82 8.78
CA SER A 263 -0.11 10.39 8.56
C SER A 263 0.58 11.39 7.63
N ALA A 264 1.69 11.98 8.08
CA ALA A 264 2.52 12.81 7.23
C ALA A 264 3.07 12.02 6.03
N GLY A 265 3.15 12.67 4.86
CA GLY A 265 3.51 11.99 3.63
C GLY A 265 5.00 11.77 3.43
N GLY A 266 5.87 12.58 4.03
CA GLY A 266 7.32 12.44 3.92
C GLY A 266 7.84 11.03 4.22
N PRO A 267 7.42 10.35 5.30
CA PRO A 267 7.81 8.96 5.60
C PRO A 267 7.43 7.92 4.52
N PHE A 268 6.53 8.25 3.59
CA PHE A 268 6.17 7.37 2.48
C PHE A 268 7.20 7.39 1.33
N GLY A 269 8.22 8.23 1.45
CA GLY A 269 9.31 8.35 0.50
C GLY A 269 9.13 9.48 -0.50
N THR A 270 10.07 9.57 -1.43
CA THR A 270 10.14 10.63 -2.45
C THR A 270 8.81 10.84 -3.17
N GLY A 271 8.35 12.08 -3.22
CA GLY A 271 7.07 12.47 -3.84
C GLY A 271 5.89 12.50 -2.86
N GLY A 272 6.12 12.20 -1.57
CA GLY A 272 5.12 12.26 -0.52
C GLY A 272 5.16 13.53 0.34
N GLU A 273 6.18 14.37 0.19
CA GLU A 273 6.56 15.43 1.13
C GLU A 273 5.46 16.47 1.33
N ALA A 274 4.71 16.80 0.27
CA ALA A 274 3.62 17.78 0.30
C ALA A 274 2.25 17.17 0.57
N CYS A 275 2.18 15.94 1.06
CA CYS A 275 0.91 15.20 1.19
C CYS A 275 0.62 14.75 2.61
N LEU A 276 -0.66 14.52 2.89
CA LEU A 276 -1.13 13.83 4.09
C LEU A 276 -2.03 12.66 3.70
N ARG A 277 -1.91 11.55 4.45
CA ARG A 277 -2.81 10.39 4.31
C ARG A 277 -3.87 10.43 5.41
N PHE A 278 -5.13 10.42 4.99
CA PHE A 278 -6.29 10.32 5.87
C PHE A 278 -6.89 8.92 5.83
N ASN A 279 -7.44 8.46 6.94
CA ASN A 279 -8.21 7.23 7.00
C ASN A 279 -9.71 7.58 6.97
N ILE A 280 -10.41 7.20 5.89
CA ILE A 280 -11.83 7.42 5.69
C ILE A 280 -12.68 6.17 5.94
N GLY A 281 -12.08 5.10 6.46
CA GLY A 281 -12.76 3.86 6.90
C GLY A 281 -13.49 4.05 8.22
N THR A 282 -14.40 5.03 8.27
CA THR A 282 -15.17 5.41 9.45
C THR A 282 -16.60 5.78 9.06
N GLN A 283 -17.43 6.16 10.04
CA GLN A 283 -18.79 6.64 9.79
C GLN A 283 -18.79 7.88 8.90
N ARG A 284 -19.72 7.96 7.97
CA ARG A 284 -19.81 9.08 7.02
C ARG A 284 -19.93 10.44 7.70
N SER A 285 -20.69 10.51 8.82
CA SER A 285 -20.79 11.74 9.62
C SER A 285 -19.44 12.26 10.09
N ARG A 286 -18.50 11.37 10.41
CA ARG A 286 -17.13 11.75 10.79
C ARG A 286 -16.31 12.28 9.60
N VAL A 287 -16.54 11.75 8.41
CA VAL A 287 -15.90 12.27 7.20
C VAL A 287 -16.45 13.65 6.85
N ILE A 288 -17.77 13.85 6.94
CA ILE A 288 -18.41 15.16 6.75
C ILE A 288 -17.84 16.17 7.75
N GLU A 289 -17.84 15.85 9.03
CA GLU A 289 -17.26 16.69 10.10
C GLU A 289 -15.79 17.04 9.83
N ALA A 290 -14.98 16.08 9.38
CA ALA A 290 -13.58 16.33 9.03
C ALA A 290 -13.44 17.32 7.87
N VAL A 291 -14.26 17.19 6.83
CA VAL A 291 -14.31 18.12 5.70
C VAL A 291 -14.67 19.53 6.16
N GLU A 292 -15.72 19.68 6.96
CA GLU A 292 -16.14 20.98 7.50
C GLU A 292 -15.03 21.65 8.32
N ARG A 293 -14.34 20.88 9.17
CA ARG A 293 -13.20 21.37 9.94
C ARG A 293 -12.03 21.78 9.07
N LEU A 294 -11.71 21.03 8.00
CA LEU A 294 -10.68 21.42 7.04
C LEU A 294 -11.05 22.72 6.33
N GLN A 295 -12.30 22.87 5.87
CA GLN A 295 -12.77 24.11 5.22
C GLN A 295 -12.65 25.33 6.15
N VAL A 296 -12.94 25.16 7.45
CA VAL A 296 -12.76 26.24 8.45
C VAL A 296 -11.27 26.52 8.68
N ALA A 297 -10.44 25.47 8.81
CA ALA A 297 -9.01 25.64 9.08
C ALA A 297 -8.25 26.30 7.92
N PHE A 298 -8.72 26.13 6.68
CA PHE A 298 -8.11 26.70 5.47
C PHE A 298 -8.96 27.82 4.83
N LYS A 299 -9.87 28.46 5.58
CA LYS A 299 -10.75 29.53 5.07
C LYS A 299 -10.04 30.75 4.53
N ASP A 300 -8.82 31.00 4.97
CA ASP A 300 -7.96 32.09 4.52
C ASP A 300 -7.38 31.91 3.10
N LEU A 301 -7.53 30.71 2.54
CA LEU A 301 -7.17 30.39 1.14
C LEU A 301 -8.35 30.56 0.18
N GLN A 302 -9.56 30.81 0.68
CA GLN A 302 -10.81 30.92 -0.09
C GLN A 302 -11.02 32.32 -0.65
#